data_7ee4dc68c3d8868d73979629ce681956
#
_entry.id   7ee4dc68c3d8868d73979629ce681956
#
_cell.length_a   1.000
_cell.length_b   1.000
_cell.length_c   1.000
_cell.angle_alpha   90.00
_cell.angle_beta   90.00
_cell.angle_gamma   90.00
#
_symmetry.space_group_name_H-M   'P 1'
#
loop_
_entity.id
_entity.type
_entity.pdbx_description
1 polymer ?
#
loop_
_entity_poly.entity_id
_entity_poly.type
_entity_poly.pdbx_seq_one_letter_code
_entity_poly.pdbx_strand_id
1 'polypeptide(L)'
;MSIETHGPNAARAEESAPALNRDILDALTTLIKRAGTTGHSIAAGFGVAPHDLLAMFKLDGALAMKELAQRLGCDASFVTAIADNLERRGFVRREPSQRDRRIKNLVLTPDGLTAKERLMAQLAAKMPWCYALDDAERRCFLGLLRKMLDAPAPEESTDVATGEVKAGPATAGLPDGEKLDMK
;
A
#
# COMPACT_ATOMS: atom_id res chain seq x y z
N MET A 1 -27.80 27.69 49.05
CA MET A 1 -28.49 26.81 48.10
C MET A 1 -27.71 26.91 46.79
N SER A 2 -26.64 26.10 46.69
CA SER A 2 -25.67 26.13 45.58
C SER A 2 -26.07 25.06 44.58
N ILE A 3 -26.38 25.48 43.37
CA ILE A 3 -26.73 24.59 42.26
C ILE A 3 -25.40 24.25 41.52
N GLU A 4 -24.91 23.06 41.75
CA GLU A 4 -23.83 22.48 40.95
C GLU A 4 -24.39 22.09 39.56
N THR A 5 -24.07 22.87 38.56
CA THR A 5 -24.29 22.50 37.15
C THR A 5 -23.21 21.52 36.70
N HIS A 6 -23.51 20.25 36.79
CA HIS A 6 -22.73 19.20 36.10
C HIS A 6 -22.95 19.35 34.60
N GLY A 7 -21.97 19.88 33.90
CA GLY A 7 -21.95 19.93 32.43
C GLY A 7 -21.73 18.51 31.82
N PRO A 8 -22.36 18.17 30.67
CA PRO A 8 -22.33 16.84 30.07
C PRO A 8 -21.06 16.53 29.26
N ASN A 9 -19.89 16.99 29.71
CA ASN A 9 -18.64 16.84 28.93
C ASN A 9 -17.55 15.98 29.61
N ALA A 10 -17.86 15.30 30.73
CA ALA A 10 -16.92 14.44 31.43
C ALA A 10 -16.98 12.94 31.00
N ALA A 11 -17.96 12.55 30.20
CA ALA A 11 -18.18 11.13 29.83
C ALA A 11 -17.52 10.70 28.51
N ARG A 12 -16.69 11.58 27.88
CA ARG A 12 -15.99 11.29 26.62
C ARG A 12 -14.48 11.09 26.73
N ALA A 13 -13.96 11.05 27.93
CA ALA A 13 -12.52 11.14 28.17
C ALA A 13 -11.95 9.95 28.92
N GLU A 14 -12.34 8.71 28.60
CA GLU A 14 -11.53 7.51 28.96
C GLU A 14 -11.94 6.33 28.07
N GLU A 15 -11.93 6.53 26.77
CA GLU A 15 -11.75 5.39 25.88
C GLU A 15 -10.35 4.85 26.14
N SER A 16 -10.27 3.66 26.73
CA SER A 16 -8.96 3.11 27.10
C SER A 16 -8.05 3.05 25.87
N ALA A 17 -6.77 3.42 26.00
CA ALA A 17 -5.81 3.40 24.88
C ALA A 17 -5.85 2.12 24.03
N PRO A 18 -6.11 0.91 24.61
CA PRO A 18 -6.33 -0.31 23.83
C PRO A 18 -7.59 -0.30 22.96
N ALA A 19 -8.69 0.32 23.38
CA ALA A 19 -9.91 0.44 22.57
C ALA A 19 -9.69 1.37 21.39
N LEU A 20 -9.13 2.56 21.63
CA LEU A 20 -8.78 3.50 20.57
C LEU A 20 -7.82 2.91 19.52
N ASN A 21 -6.80 2.14 19.97
CA ASN A 21 -5.87 1.48 19.04
C ASN A 21 -6.58 0.43 18.16
N ARG A 22 -7.55 -0.29 18.70
CA ARG A 22 -8.37 -1.25 17.94
C ARG A 22 -9.19 -0.51 16.86
N ASP A 23 -9.85 0.57 17.23
CA ASP A 23 -10.67 1.36 16.30
C ASP A 23 -9.85 1.99 15.19
N ILE A 24 -8.64 2.47 15.52
CA ILE A 24 -7.68 2.96 14.54
C ILE A 24 -7.29 1.83 13.57
N LEU A 25 -6.98 0.63 14.07
CA LEU A 25 -6.60 -0.52 13.25
C LEU A 25 -7.74 -0.92 12.30
N ASP A 26 -8.97 -1.01 12.79
CA ASP A 26 -10.15 -1.36 12.00
C ASP A 26 -10.43 -0.30 10.93
N ALA A 27 -10.36 0.97 11.30
CA ALA A 27 -10.54 2.09 10.37
C ALA A 27 -9.47 2.09 9.27
N LEU A 28 -8.20 1.92 9.62
CA LEU A 28 -7.08 1.85 8.68
C LEU A 28 -7.21 0.64 7.74
N THR A 29 -7.52 -0.54 8.29
CA THR A 29 -7.70 -1.76 7.49
C THR A 29 -8.84 -1.59 6.48
N THR A 30 -9.95 -1.00 6.91
CA THR A 30 -11.10 -0.69 6.04
C THR A 30 -10.73 0.32 4.98
N LEU A 31 -10.00 1.38 5.33
CA LEU A 31 -9.55 2.42 4.40
C LEU A 31 -8.60 1.84 3.34
N ILE A 32 -7.61 1.05 3.76
CA ILE A 32 -6.65 0.37 2.86
C ILE A 32 -7.40 -0.54 1.89
N LYS A 33 -8.35 -1.35 2.38
CA LYS A 33 -9.17 -2.22 1.54
C LYS A 33 -9.98 -1.43 0.50
N ARG A 34 -10.64 -0.34 0.88
CA ARG A 34 -11.39 0.53 -0.04
C ARG A 34 -10.48 1.18 -1.07
N ALA A 35 -9.35 1.74 -0.64
CA ALA A 35 -8.37 2.34 -1.53
C ALA A 35 -7.78 1.32 -2.52
N GLY A 36 -7.47 0.11 -2.04
CA GLY A 36 -7.00 -0.99 -2.88
C GLY A 36 -8.02 -1.40 -3.94
N THR A 37 -9.29 -1.61 -3.57
CA THR A 37 -10.37 -1.92 -4.52
C THR A 37 -10.51 -0.82 -5.58
N THR A 38 -10.49 0.45 -5.16
CA THR A 38 -10.53 1.59 -6.07
C THR A 38 -9.32 1.62 -6.99
N GLY A 39 -8.12 1.40 -6.46
CA GLY A 39 -6.88 1.32 -7.24
C GLY A 39 -6.92 0.20 -8.30
N HIS A 40 -7.43 -0.98 -7.96
CA HIS A 40 -7.63 -2.08 -8.91
C HIS A 40 -8.61 -1.72 -10.03
N SER A 41 -9.73 -1.09 -9.69
CA SER A 41 -10.73 -0.64 -10.67
C SER A 41 -10.15 0.39 -11.63
N ILE A 42 -9.36 1.35 -11.12
CA ILE A 42 -8.68 2.34 -11.95
C ILE A 42 -7.65 1.65 -12.86
N ALA A 43 -6.81 0.78 -12.33
CA ALA A 43 -5.78 0.07 -13.09
C ALA A 43 -6.39 -0.76 -14.23
N ALA A 44 -7.51 -1.45 -13.96
CA ALA A 44 -8.27 -2.20 -14.97
C ALA A 44 -8.75 -1.28 -16.10
N GLY A 45 -9.19 -0.06 -15.81
CA GLY A 45 -9.58 0.95 -16.81
C GLY A 45 -8.45 1.39 -17.74
N PHE A 46 -7.19 1.29 -17.30
CA PHE A 46 -5.99 1.51 -18.13
C PHE A 46 -5.45 0.21 -18.73
N GLY A 47 -6.03 -0.93 -18.38
CA GLY A 47 -5.58 -2.26 -18.78
C GLY A 47 -4.20 -2.60 -18.22
N VAL A 48 -3.79 -2.07 -17.10
CA VAL A 48 -2.51 -2.32 -16.39
C VAL A 48 -2.77 -2.97 -15.04
N ALA A 49 -1.72 -3.51 -14.43
CA ALA A 49 -1.80 -3.99 -13.05
C ALA A 49 -1.72 -2.80 -12.05
N PRO A 50 -2.23 -2.95 -10.81
CA PRO A 50 -2.19 -1.88 -9.80
C PRO A 50 -0.79 -1.35 -9.49
N HIS A 51 0.23 -2.20 -9.51
CA HIS A 51 1.62 -1.80 -9.29
C HIS A 51 2.22 -1.02 -10.48
N ASP A 52 1.78 -1.31 -11.72
CA ASP A 52 2.17 -0.52 -12.89
C ASP A 52 1.64 0.92 -12.78
N LEU A 53 0.39 1.05 -12.32
CA LEU A 53 -0.24 2.33 -12.07
C LEU A 53 0.48 3.12 -10.96
N LEU A 54 0.91 2.44 -9.89
CA LEU A 54 1.71 3.05 -8.84
C LEU A 54 3.07 3.51 -9.36
N ALA A 55 3.71 2.74 -10.24
CA ALA A 55 4.95 3.13 -10.90
C ALA A 55 4.76 4.39 -11.77
N MET A 56 3.71 4.47 -12.58
CA MET A 56 3.38 5.67 -13.36
C MET A 56 3.20 6.89 -12.46
N PHE A 57 2.55 6.73 -11.31
CA PHE A 57 2.38 7.80 -10.32
C PHE A 57 3.72 8.32 -9.80
N LYS A 58 4.70 7.42 -9.56
CA LYS A 58 6.03 7.77 -9.03
C LYS A 58 7.00 8.33 -10.09
N LEU A 59 6.68 8.22 -11.39
CA LEU A 59 7.52 8.72 -12.48
C LEU A 59 7.29 10.22 -12.68
N ASP A 60 8.25 11.03 -12.20
CA ASP A 60 8.35 12.46 -12.44
C ASP A 60 9.65 12.74 -13.19
N GLY A 61 9.60 12.72 -14.53
CA GLY A 61 10.78 12.82 -15.39
C GLY A 61 11.51 11.49 -15.57
N ALA A 62 12.81 11.57 -15.86
CA ALA A 62 13.68 10.40 -16.07
C ALA A 62 14.11 9.81 -14.73
N LEU A 63 13.71 8.57 -14.45
CA LEU A 63 13.97 7.89 -13.19
C LEU A 63 14.73 6.58 -13.43
N ALA A 64 15.85 6.38 -12.72
CA ALA A 64 16.60 5.14 -12.80
C ALA A 64 15.78 3.95 -12.26
N MET A 65 15.90 2.79 -12.90
CA MET A 65 15.19 1.56 -12.49
C MET A 65 15.42 1.20 -11.02
N LYS A 66 16.66 1.35 -10.53
CA LYS A 66 17.01 1.12 -9.13
C LYS A 66 16.30 2.10 -8.18
N GLU A 67 16.20 3.35 -8.58
CA GLU A 67 15.51 4.38 -7.79
C GLU A 67 14.00 4.13 -7.77
N LEU A 68 13.42 3.70 -8.88
CA LEU A 68 12.01 3.31 -8.91
C LEU A 68 11.74 2.12 -7.97
N ALA A 69 12.64 1.12 -7.93
CA ALA A 69 12.54 -0.01 -6.99
C ALA A 69 12.50 0.46 -5.53
N GLN A 70 13.39 1.39 -5.16
CA GLN A 70 13.40 1.99 -3.82
C GLN A 70 12.10 2.73 -3.50
N ARG A 71 11.58 3.54 -4.45
CA ARG A 71 10.32 4.29 -4.27
C ARG A 71 9.09 3.39 -4.18
N LEU A 72 9.14 2.21 -4.77
CA LEU A 72 8.05 1.21 -4.73
C LEU A 72 8.20 0.22 -3.57
N GLY A 73 9.35 0.19 -2.89
CA GLY A 73 9.63 -0.78 -1.83
C GLY A 73 9.70 -2.22 -2.34
N CYS A 74 10.20 -2.44 -3.56
CA CYS A 74 10.28 -3.75 -4.19
C CYS A 74 11.67 -4.00 -4.79
N ASP A 75 11.94 -5.22 -5.24
CA ASP A 75 13.20 -5.58 -5.86
C ASP A 75 13.28 -5.18 -7.35
N ALA A 76 14.51 -5.20 -7.89
CA ALA A 76 14.78 -4.74 -9.25
C ALA A 76 14.14 -5.63 -10.33
N SER A 77 13.95 -6.93 -10.06
CA SER A 77 13.32 -7.87 -10.99
C SER A 77 11.85 -7.52 -11.21
N PHE A 78 11.17 -7.15 -10.13
CA PHE A 78 9.77 -6.72 -10.18
C PHE A 78 9.60 -5.41 -10.96
N VAL A 79 10.51 -4.43 -10.74
CA VAL A 79 10.51 -3.18 -11.51
C VAL A 79 10.76 -3.43 -13.01
N THR A 80 11.58 -4.42 -13.34
CA THR A 80 11.80 -4.81 -14.74
C THR A 80 10.50 -5.29 -15.38
N ALA A 81 9.74 -6.15 -14.71
CA ALA A 81 8.44 -6.62 -15.20
C ALA A 81 7.42 -5.47 -15.36
N ILE A 82 7.37 -4.53 -14.41
CA ILE A 82 6.55 -3.31 -14.50
C ILE A 82 6.95 -2.49 -15.74
N ALA A 83 8.25 -2.24 -15.91
CA ALA A 83 8.76 -1.45 -17.03
C ALA A 83 8.44 -2.09 -18.38
N ASP A 84 8.61 -3.43 -18.50
CA ASP A 84 8.27 -4.19 -19.71
C ASP A 84 6.77 -4.10 -20.04
N ASN A 85 5.92 -4.15 -19.02
CA ASN A 85 4.47 -4.04 -19.21
C ASN A 85 4.06 -2.64 -19.67
N LEU A 86 4.57 -1.60 -19.01
CA LEU A 86 4.29 -0.21 -19.36
C LEU A 86 4.87 0.18 -20.72
N GLU A 87 6.07 -0.32 -21.08
CA GLU A 87 6.71 -0.07 -22.38
C GLU A 87 5.93 -0.74 -23.52
N ARG A 88 5.48 -1.98 -23.34
CA ARG A 88 4.62 -2.70 -24.30
C ARG A 88 3.30 -1.97 -24.57
N ARG A 89 2.81 -1.19 -23.60
CA ARG A 89 1.61 -0.35 -23.75
C ARG A 89 1.90 1.06 -24.27
N GLY A 90 3.17 1.38 -24.49
CA GLY A 90 3.58 2.67 -24.99
C GLY A 90 3.54 3.80 -23.96
N PHE A 91 3.35 3.51 -22.66
CA PHE A 91 3.28 4.53 -21.60
C PHE A 91 4.65 5.01 -21.14
N VAL A 92 5.67 4.16 -21.25
CA VAL A 92 7.04 4.50 -20.90
C VAL A 92 8.00 4.06 -22.00
N ARG A 93 9.23 4.60 -21.96
CA ARG A 93 10.36 4.13 -22.73
C ARG A 93 11.61 4.09 -21.86
N ARG A 94 12.54 3.22 -22.19
CA ARG A 94 13.85 3.14 -21.56
C ARG A 94 14.84 4.02 -22.32
N GLU A 95 15.55 4.88 -21.62
CA GLU A 95 16.60 5.72 -22.15
C GLU A 95 17.91 5.52 -21.39
N PRO A 96 19.07 5.55 -22.05
CA PRO A 96 20.35 5.63 -21.34
C PRO A 96 20.41 6.90 -20.50
N SER A 97 20.91 6.81 -19.27
CA SER A 97 21.16 7.99 -18.43
C SER A 97 22.22 8.88 -19.09
N GLN A 98 22.02 10.20 -19.04
CA GLN A 98 23.00 11.16 -19.53
C GLN A 98 24.31 11.16 -18.72
N ARG A 99 24.24 10.73 -17.44
CA ARG A 99 25.41 10.67 -16.54
C ARG A 99 26.20 9.37 -16.70
N ASP A 100 25.52 8.25 -16.90
CA ASP A 100 26.14 6.93 -17.11
C ASP A 100 25.25 6.10 -18.05
N ARG A 101 25.71 5.88 -19.27
CA ARG A 101 24.99 5.14 -20.32
C ARG A 101 24.69 3.67 -19.95
N ARG A 102 25.35 3.11 -18.92
CA ARG A 102 25.08 1.79 -18.39
C ARG A 102 23.78 1.76 -17.58
N ILE A 103 23.36 2.90 -17.05
CA ILE A 103 22.12 3.05 -16.30
C ILE A 103 20.98 3.31 -17.27
N LYS A 104 19.90 2.54 -17.14
CA LYS A 104 18.67 2.76 -17.89
C LYS A 104 17.67 3.53 -17.02
N ASN A 105 17.22 4.65 -17.54
CA ASN A 105 16.14 5.43 -16.97
C ASN A 105 14.82 5.05 -17.63
N LEU A 106 13.76 5.09 -16.86
CA LEU A 106 12.39 5.00 -17.33
C LEU A 106 11.84 6.42 -17.50
N VAL A 107 11.23 6.69 -18.63
CA VAL A 107 10.67 8.02 -18.97
C VAL A 107 9.25 7.83 -19.49
N LEU A 108 8.32 8.66 -19.04
CA LEU A 108 6.96 8.68 -19.61
C LEU A 108 7.02 9.16 -21.07
N THR A 109 6.26 8.48 -21.94
CA THR A 109 5.98 8.95 -23.29
C THR A 109 4.91 10.06 -23.27
N PRO A 110 4.62 10.76 -24.35
CA PRO A 110 3.46 11.66 -24.43
C PRO A 110 2.14 10.95 -24.06
N ASP A 111 1.94 9.72 -24.52
CA ASP A 111 0.77 8.91 -24.16
C ASP A 111 0.78 8.54 -22.68
N GLY A 112 1.96 8.25 -22.12
CA GLY A 112 2.16 7.99 -20.69
C GLY A 112 1.87 9.22 -19.83
N LEU A 113 2.24 10.41 -20.27
CA LEU A 113 1.89 11.67 -19.59
C LEU A 113 0.38 11.90 -19.59
N THR A 114 -0.28 11.75 -20.73
CA THR A 114 -1.74 11.85 -20.84
C THR A 114 -2.43 10.81 -19.97
N ALA A 115 -1.93 9.56 -19.94
CA ALA A 115 -2.45 8.51 -19.08
C ALA A 115 -2.27 8.85 -17.60
N LYS A 116 -1.11 9.41 -17.20
CA LYS A 116 -0.84 9.85 -15.83
C LYS A 116 -1.80 10.97 -15.40
N GLU A 117 -2.07 11.96 -16.26
CA GLU A 117 -3.05 13.02 -15.96
C GLU A 117 -4.46 12.45 -15.73
N ARG A 118 -4.91 11.54 -16.59
CA ARG A 118 -6.18 10.85 -16.44
C ARG A 118 -6.24 10.00 -15.18
N LEU A 119 -5.14 9.33 -14.83
CA LEU A 119 -4.97 8.60 -13.58
C LEU A 119 -5.15 9.53 -12.38
N MET A 120 -4.46 10.67 -12.36
CA MET A 120 -4.56 11.64 -11.27
C MET A 120 -5.98 12.18 -11.10
N ALA A 121 -6.68 12.47 -12.20
CA ALA A 121 -8.07 12.89 -12.16
C ALA A 121 -8.99 11.80 -11.57
N GLN A 122 -8.80 10.53 -11.92
CA GLN A 122 -9.58 9.43 -11.36
C GLN A 122 -9.27 9.18 -9.88
N LEU A 123 -8.01 9.30 -9.46
CA LEU A 123 -7.63 9.21 -8.05
C LEU A 123 -8.29 10.34 -7.25
N ALA A 124 -8.23 11.57 -7.74
CA ALA A 124 -8.87 12.72 -7.09
C ALA A 124 -10.40 12.55 -6.96
N ALA A 125 -11.05 11.94 -7.95
CA ALA A 125 -12.49 11.72 -7.93
C ALA A 125 -12.94 10.54 -7.06
N LYS A 126 -12.11 9.51 -6.90
CA LYS A 126 -12.53 8.20 -6.35
C LYS A 126 -11.87 7.83 -5.03
N MET A 127 -10.76 8.47 -4.63
CA MET A 127 -10.10 8.14 -3.37
C MET A 127 -10.82 8.77 -2.18
N PRO A 128 -11.08 8.03 -1.08
CA PRO A 128 -11.88 8.51 0.05
C PRO A 128 -11.40 9.84 0.61
N TRP A 129 -10.11 10.03 0.77
CA TRP A 129 -9.53 11.29 1.28
C TRP A 129 -9.65 12.47 0.33
N CYS A 130 -10.00 12.25 -0.94
CA CYS A 130 -10.21 13.32 -1.90
C CYS A 130 -11.64 13.85 -1.90
N TYR A 131 -12.65 12.99 -1.69
CA TYR A 131 -14.05 13.40 -1.72
C TYR A 131 -14.69 13.58 -0.33
N ALA A 132 -14.15 12.92 0.70
CA ALA A 132 -14.72 12.95 2.05
C ALA A 132 -14.09 14.02 2.96
N LEU A 133 -12.93 14.56 2.60
CA LEU A 133 -12.19 15.54 3.38
C LEU A 133 -12.09 16.87 2.64
N ASP A 134 -12.24 17.98 3.36
CA ASP A 134 -11.91 19.30 2.84
C ASP A 134 -10.39 19.53 2.80
N ASP A 135 -9.95 20.71 2.30
CA ASP A 135 -8.53 21.02 2.16
C ASP A 135 -7.78 21.13 3.49
N ALA A 136 -8.43 21.58 4.55
CA ALA A 136 -7.82 21.69 5.87
C ALA A 136 -7.65 20.31 6.51
N GLU A 137 -8.68 19.49 6.42
CA GLU A 137 -8.68 18.09 6.88
C GLU A 137 -7.65 17.25 6.13
N ARG A 138 -7.52 17.41 4.79
CA ARG A 138 -6.49 16.76 4.00
C ARG A 138 -5.08 17.12 4.43
N ARG A 139 -4.83 18.40 4.73
CA ARG A 139 -3.54 18.86 5.27
C ARG A 139 -3.24 18.26 6.63
N CYS A 140 -4.25 18.22 7.52
CA CYS A 140 -4.13 17.60 8.84
C CYS A 140 -3.82 16.10 8.70
N PHE A 141 -4.59 15.39 7.89
CA PHE A 141 -4.39 13.95 7.60
C PHE A 141 -3.00 13.65 7.05
N LEU A 142 -2.52 14.44 6.07
CA LEU A 142 -1.16 14.31 5.54
C LEU A 142 -0.10 14.54 6.63
N GLY A 143 -0.32 15.52 7.52
CA GLY A 143 0.57 15.77 8.65
C GLY A 143 0.67 14.59 9.61
N LEU A 144 -0.46 13.96 9.93
CA LEU A 144 -0.52 12.75 10.77
C LEU A 144 0.18 11.56 10.10
N LEU A 145 -0.07 11.34 8.80
CA LEU A 145 0.61 10.30 8.04
C LEU A 145 2.14 10.48 8.05
N ARG A 146 2.63 11.69 7.79
CA ARG A 146 4.06 12.00 7.83
C ARG A 146 4.65 11.74 9.20
N LYS A 147 3.99 12.22 10.25
CA LYS A 147 4.43 11.98 11.63
C LYS A 147 4.57 10.50 11.97
N MET A 148 3.66 9.64 11.48
CA MET A 148 3.74 8.20 11.67
C MET A 148 4.87 7.56 10.85
N LEU A 149 5.07 8.02 9.60
CA LEU A 149 6.10 7.49 8.70
C LEU A 149 7.51 7.90 9.12
N ASP A 150 7.67 9.08 9.72
CA ASP A 150 8.95 9.61 10.17
C ASP A 150 9.33 9.12 11.59
N ALA A 151 8.39 8.47 12.30
CA ALA A 151 8.65 7.90 13.61
C ALA A 151 9.66 6.73 13.49
N PRO A 152 10.71 6.70 14.33
CA PRO A 152 11.60 5.55 14.36
C PRO A 152 10.80 4.29 14.74
N ALA A 153 11.13 3.16 14.09
CA ALA A 153 10.56 1.89 14.50
C ALA A 153 10.87 1.64 15.99
N PRO A 154 9.91 1.13 16.78
CA PRO A 154 10.21 0.73 18.15
C PRO A 154 11.35 -0.28 18.12
N GLU A 155 12.36 -0.08 19.00
CA GLU A 155 13.42 -1.08 19.19
C GLU A 155 12.75 -2.41 19.51
N GLU A 156 13.06 -3.46 18.74
CA GLU A 156 12.57 -4.81 19.02
C GLU A 156 13.09 -5.20 20.40
N SER A 157 12.23 -5.03 21.40
CA SER A 157 12.46 -5.63 22.72
C SER A 157 12.41 -7.14 22.49
N THR A 158 13.58 -7.79 22.58
CA THR A 158 13.77 -9.25 22.43
C THR A 158 13.15 -10.02 23.60
N ASP A 159 12.06 -9.55 24.17
CA ASP A 159 11.27 -10.20 25.20
C ASP A 159 9.91 -10.70 24.67
N VAL A 160 9.94 -11.38 23.55
CA VAL A 160 8.90 -12.37 23.27
C VAL A 160 9.36 -13.64 23.95
N ALA A 161 8.89 -13.83 25.21
CA ALA A 161 9.01 -15.10 25.91
C ALA A 161 8.69 -16.22 24.91
N THR A 162 9.67 -17.05 24.63
CA THR A 162 9.57 -18.31 23.90
C THR A 162 8.57 -19.20 24.65
N GLY A 163 7.29 -19.02 24.38
CA GLY A 163 6.27 -20.01 24.68
C GLY A 163 6.55 -21.21 23.79
N GLU A 164 7.27 -22.20 24.31
CA GLU A 164 7.38 -23.51 23.72
C GLU A 164 5.97 -24.05 23.44
N VAL A 165 5.56 -23.98 22.18
CA VAL A 165 4.44 -24.78 21.70
C VAL A 165 4.96 -26.22 21.66
N LYS A 166 4.70 -26.98 22.73
CA LYS A 166 4.89 -28.42 22.75
C LYS A 166 4.14 -29.04 21.58
N ALA A 167 4.92 -29.50 20.59
CA ALA A 167 4.39 -30.34 19.51
C ALA A 167 3.81 -31.60 20.15
N GLY A 168 2.51 -31.77 20.05
CA GLY A 168 1.84 -33.01 20.37
C GLY A 168 2.30 -34.15 19.44
N PRO A 169 2.27 -35.43 19.91
CA PRO A 169 2.84 -36.53 19.18
C PRO A 169 2.09 -36.77 17.87
N ALA A 170 2.85 -36.92 16.81
CA ALA A 170 2.39 -37.36 15.50
C ALA A 170 1.72 -38.73 15.63
N THR A 171 0.43 -38.81 15.37
CA THR A 171 -0.28 -40.09 15.21
C THR A 171 0.08 -40.65 13.83
N ALA A 172 0.69 -41.81 13.94
CA ALA A 172 1.03 -42.71 12.84
C ALA A 172 -0.20 -43.26 12.13
N GLY A 173 -0.04 -43.60 10.86
CA GLY A 173 -0.75 -44.68 10.20
C GLY A 173 -1.82 -44.28 9.19
N LEU A 174 -1.38 -44.13 7.93
CA LEU A 174 -2.22 -44.42 6.75
C LEU A 174 -1.95 -45.90 6.38
N PRO A 175 -2.98 -46.73 6.21
CA PRO A 175 -2.77 -48.09 5.68
C PRO A 175 -2.63 -48.07 4.16
N ASP A 176 -1.71 -48.96 3.71
CA ASP A 176 -1.42 -49.31 2.34
C ASP A 176 -2.62 -49.87 1.56
N GLY A 177 -2.67 -49.45 0.33
CA GLY A 177 -3.00 -50.16 -0.86
C GLY A 177 -4.14 -51.13 -0.96
N GLU A 178 -5.18 -50.75 -1.68
CA GLU A 178 -6.02 -51.73 -2.37
C GLU A 178 -6.17 -51.36 -3.84
N LYS A 179 -5.54 -52.21 -4.67
CA LYS A 179 -5.65 -52.19 -6.14
C LYS A 179 -7.06 -52.67 -6.50
N LEU A 180 -7.83 -51.83 -7.14
CA LEU A 180 -9.05 -52.24 -7.85
C LEU A 180 -8.72 -52.47 -9.33
N ASP A 181 -8.67 -53.75 -9.66
CA ASP A 181 -8.72 -54.26 -11.04
C ASP A 181 -10.08 -53.89 -11.65
N MET A 182 -10.04 -53.20 -12.77
CA MET A 182 -11.19 -53.08 -13.66
C MET A 182 -11.04 -54.05 -14.84
N LYS A 183 -12.01 -54.88 -14.89
CA LYS A 183 -12.34 -55.67 -16.08
C LYS A 183 -13.25 -54.87 -17.00
#